data_cb965fa970bde7e25556942f3e42900e
#
_entry.id   cb965fa970bde7e25556942f3e42900e
#
_cell.length_a   1.000
_cell.length_b   1.000
_cell.length_c   1.000
_cell.angle_alpha   90.00
_cell.angle_beta   90.00
_cell.angle_gamma   90.00
#
_symmetry.space_group_name_H-M   'P 1'
#
loop_
_entity.id
_entity.type
_entity.pdbx_description
1 polymer ?
#
loop_
_entity_poly.entity_id
_entity_poly.type
_entity_poly.pdbx_seq_one_letter_code
_entity_poly.pdbx_strand_id
1 'polypeptide(L)'
;WLALMGIKDEEFMKACDASYKLSIRFEDFYQKNDGGFHYPFGRPYTIQNLVGFNDWYFKKFGYPDTPNTDYADCLFPQMALINANKITSTDIIPNWNMQEHVAYHFDATKFSHWLKEKYFRKIGGRILVENIVKVNQNEDGSIKSLLLDTDNEIKADLYIDCTGFKSLLLGKTLQEPFESYGDMLPNNAAWCTKKPYKNKKKELVGYTNCKAVENGWIWNIPLWSRMGMGYVYSDKY
;
A
#
# COMPACT_ATOMS: atom_id res chain seq x y z
N TRP A 1 -4.22 -0.16 -12.96
CA TRP A 1 -4.16 1.30 -13.08
C TRP A 1 -2.98 1.75 -13.95
N LEU A 2 -1.73 1.39 -13.62
CA LEU A 2 -0.54 1.74 -14.43
C LEU A 2 -0.67 1.23 -15.88
N ALA A 3 -1.09 -0.02 -16.06
CA ALA A 3 -1.32 -0.61 -17.38
C ALA A 3 -2.40 0.14 -18.19
N LEU A 4 -3.47 0.61 -17.55
CA LEU A 4 -4.51 1.42 -18.20
C LEU A 4 -3.98 2.78 -18.71
N MET A 5 -2.94 3.30 -18.06
CA MET A 5 -2.25 4.52 -18.50
C MET A 5 -1.14 4.26 -19.53
N GLY A 6 -0.94 3.01 -19.95
CA GLY A 6 0.15 2.63 -20.86
C GLY A 6 1.55 2.69 -20.23
N ILE A 7 1.62 2.70 -18.90
CA ILE A 7 2.88 2.76 -18.15
C ILE A 7 3.49 1.36 -18.07
N LYS A 8 4.73 1.23 -18.55
CA LYS A 8 5.49 -0.03 -18.48
C LYS A 8 6.23 -0.15 -17.15
N ASP A 9 6.29 -1.37 -16.61
CA ASP A 9 6.98 -1.68 -15.36
C ASP A 9 8.44 -1.22 -15.36
N GLU A 10 9.15 -1.45 -16.46
CA GLU A 10 10.58 -1.07 -16.58
C GLU A 10 10.80 0.44 -16.40
N GLU A 11 9.90 1.27 -16.95
CA GLU A 11 9.97 2.72 -16.82
C GLU A 11 9.65 3.17 -15.40
N PHE A 12 8.52 2.70 -14.88
CA PHE A 12 8.02 3.05 -13.55
C PHE A 12 8.95 2.57 -12.44
N MET A 13 9.31 1.29 -12.44
CA MET A 13 10.06 0.68 -11.35
C MET A 13 11.44 1.30 -11.18
N LYS A 14 12.13 1.57 -12.30
CA LYS A 14 13.45 2.22 -12.29
C LYS A 14 13.37 3.66 -11.76
N ALA A 15 12.36 4.41 -12.19
CA ALA A 15 12.19 5.80 -11.80
C ALA A 15 11.80 5.95 -10.31
N CYS A 16 11.03 5.01 -9.78
CA CYS A 16 10.42 5.10 -8.46
C CYS A 16 11.06 4.19 -7.40
N ASP A 17 12.25 3.64 -7.67
CA ASP A 17 12.96 2.72 -6.77
C ASP A 17 12.09 1.52 -6.36
N ALA A 18 11.28 1.04 -7.30
CA ALA A 18 10.24 0.07 -7.03
C ALA A 18 10.74 -1.37 -6.98
N SER A 19 10.00 -2.22 -6.28
CA SER A 19 10.11 -3.67 -6.31
C SER A 19 8.72 -4.29 -6.42
N TYR A 20 8.64 -5.54 -6.85
CA TYR A 20 7.37 -6.26 -6.89
C TYR A 20 6.91 -6.67 -5.49
N LYS A 21 5.60 -6.68 -5.30
CA LYS A 21 4.91 -7.08 -4.07
C LYS A 21 3.84 -8.11 -4.42
N LEU A 22 3.98 -9.33 -3.88
CA LEU A 22 3.10 -10.48 -4.14
C LEU A 22 2.16 -10.75 -2.97
N SER A 23 2.54 -10.30 -1.76
CA SER A 23 1.75 -10.52 -0.55
C SER A 23 2.09 -9.51 0.55
N ILE A 24 1.34 -9.60 1.64
CA ILE A 24 1.71 -9.07 2.95
C ILE A 24 1.91 -10.27 3.87
N ARG A 25 3.04 -10.34 4.58
CA ARG A 25 3.31 -11.30 5.62
C ARG A 25 3.01 -10.69 6.97
N PHE A 26 2.18 -11.35 7.76
CA PHE A 26 1.89 -10.99 9.14
C PHE A 26 2.61 -11.95 10.07
N GLU A 27 3.48 -11.42 10.92
CA GLU A 27 4.31 -12.18 11.86
C GLU A 27 3.88 -11.86 13.28
N ASP A 28 3.63 -12.89 14.07
CA ASP A 28 3.21 -12.81 15.49
C ASP A 28 1.87 -12.07 15.74
N PHE A 29 1.03 -11.87 14.72
CA PHE A 29 -0.25 -11.18 14.88
C PHE A 29 -1.34 -12.01 15.54
N TYR A 30 -1.28 -13.34 15.41
CA TYR A 30 -2.24 -14.22 16.05
C TYR A 30 -1.77 -14.56 17.48
N GLN A 31 -0.53 -15.01 17.62
CA GLN A 31 0.07 -15.37 18.90
C GLN A 31 1.57 -15.09 18.84
N LYS A 32 2.14 -14.65 19.96
CA LYS A 32 3.59 -14.39 20.08
C LYS A 32 4.38 -15.68 19.84
N ASN A 33 5.39 -15.60 18.98
CA ASN A 33 6.24 -16.70 18.54
C ASN A 33 5.52 -17.82 17.74
N ASP A 34 4.34 -17.54 17.20
CA ASP A 34 3.60 -18.49 16.33
C ASP A 34 4.09 -18.43 14.87
N GLY A 35 5.09 -17.60 14.59
CA GLY A 35 5.60 -17.38 13.25
C GLY A 35 4.76 -16.39 12.45
N GLY A 36 4.47 -16.69 11.19
CA GLY A 36 3.73 -15.77 10.35
C GLY A 36 2.97 -16.45 9.23
N PHE A 37 1.99 -15.75 8.71
CA PHE A 37 1.22 -16.17 7.55
C PHE A 37 1.27 -15.11 6.46
N HIS A 38 1.09 -15.52 5.21
CA HIS A 38 0.98 -14.63 4.07
C HIS A 38 -0.48 -14.34 3.73
N TYR A 39 -0.74 -13.10 3.35
CA TYR A 39 -1.96 -12.67 2.69
C TYR A 39 -1.60 -12.30 1.24
N PRO A 40 -1.65 -13.28 0.30
CA PRO A 40 -1.28 -13.06 -1.08
C PRO A 40 -2.29 -12.19 -1.82
N PHE A 41 -1.85 -11.51 -2.88
CA PHE A 41 -2.77 -10.78 -3.76
C PHE A 41 -3.42 -11.71 -4.78
N GLY A 42 -4.46 -11.19 -5.45
CA GLY A 42 -5.20 -11.95 -6.46
C GLY A 42 -6.17 -12.95 -5.87
N ARG A 43 -6.50 -13.95 -6.67
CA ARG A 43 -7.51 -14.96 -6.31
C ARG A 43 -6.85 -16.29 -5.96
N PRO A 44 -7.43 -17.05 -5.02
CA PRO A 44 -6.99 -18.40 -4.75
C PRO A 44 -7.22 -19.29 -5.96
N TYR A 45 -6.44 -20.37 -6.03
CA TYR A 45 -6.66 -21.41 -7.03
C TYR A 45 -8.06 -22.02 -6.89
N THR A 46 -8.75 -22.21 -8.02
CA THR A 46 -10.08 -22.82 -8.06
C THR A 46 -10.09 -24.04 -8.95
N ILE A 47 -10.81 -25.08 -8.55
CA ILE A 47 -11.15 -26.24 -9.37
C ILE A 47 -12.66 -26.17 -9.63
N GLN A 48 -13.06 -26.15 -10.89
CA GLN A 48 -14.48 -26.04 -11.28
C GLN A 48 -15.19 -24.83 -10.62
N ASN A 49 -14.49 -23.70 -10.52
CA ASN A 49 -14.95 -22.47 -9.84
C ASN A 49 -15.20 -22.59 -8.32
N LEU A 50 -14.73 -23.67 -7.69
CA LEU A 50 -14.79 -23.83 -6.24
C LEU A 50 -13.42 -23.53 -5.62
N VAL A 51 -13.42 -22.77 -4.55
CA VAL A 51 -12.21 -22.51 -3.75
C VAL A 51 -11.98 -23.70 -2.82
N GLY A 52 -10.74 -24.22 -2.79
CA GLY A 52 -10.36 -25.37 -1.95
C GLY A 52 -10.29 -25.10 -0.43
N PHE A 53 -11.04 -24.09 0.07
CA PHE A 53 -11.06 -23.76 1.49
C PHE A 53 -11.51 -24.94 2.37
N ASN A 54 -12.57 -25.62 1.97
CA ASN A 54 -13.08 -26.79 2.71
C ASN A 54 -12.05 -27.93 2.73
N ASP A 55 -11.35 -28.13 1.61
CA ASP A 55 -10.33 -29.19 1.52
C ASP A 55 -9.17 -28.92 2.48
N TRP A 56 -8.72 -27.64 2.57
CA TRP A 56 -7.71 -27.27 3.55
C TRP A 56 -8.20 -27.41 4.99
N TYR A 57 -9.46 -27.02 5.26
CA TYR A 57 -10.07 -27.20 6.58
C TYR A 57 -10.11 -28.67 7.01
N PHE A 58 -10.56 -29.57 6.12
CA PHE A 58 -10.55 -31.01 6.37
C PHE A 58 -9.13 -31.58 6.53
N LYS A 59 -8.18 -31.09 5.72
CA LYS A 59 -6.77 -31.42 5.92
C LYS A 59 -6.30 -31.07 7.34
N LYS A 60 -6.57 -29.84 7.77
CA LYS A 60 -6.18 -29.39 9.12
C LYS A 60 -6.91 -30.17 10.22
N PHE A 61 -8.16 -30.54 10.00
CA PHE A 61 -8.93 -31.37 10.94
C PHE A 61 -8.33 -32.79 11.07
N GLY A 62 -7.96 -33.39 9.95
CA GLY A 62 -7.33 -34.72 9.92
C GLY A 62 -5.87 -34.73 10.37
N TYR A 63 -5.17 -33.61 10.22
CA TYR A 63 -3.77 -33.39 10.56
C TYR A 63 -3.61 -32.09 11.38
N PRO A 64 -3.89 -32.09 12.69
CA PRO A 64 -3.93 -30.88 13.52
C PRO A 64 -2.63 -30.09 13.56
N ASP A 65 -1.49 -30.76 13.37
CA ASP A 65 -0.15 -30.11 13.33
C ASP A 65 0.11 -29.34 12.02
N THR A 66 -0.82 -29.37 11.06
CA THR A 66 -0.70 -28.56 9.84
C THR A 66 -0.61 -27.06 10.21
N PRO A 67 0.47 -26.35 9.85
CA PRO A 67 0.64 -24.96 10.23
C PRO A 67 -0.38 -24.06 9.50
N ASN A 68 -0.77 -22.95 10.13
CA ASN A 68 -1.71 -21.99 9.52
C ASN A 68 -1.17 -21.35 8.23
N THR A 69 0.14 -21.28 8.07
CA THR A 69 0.82 -20.82 6.85
C THR A 69 0.52 -21.69 5.63
N ASP A 70 0.24 -22.99 5.84
CA ASP A 70 -0.07 -23.95 4.78
C ASP A 70 -1.32 -23.58 3.96
N TYR A 71 -2.25 -22.84 4.54
CA TYR A 71 -3.42 -22.33 3.82
C TYR A 71 -3.05 -21.53 2.56
N ALA A 72 -2.16 -20.55 2.72
CA ALA A 72 -1.73 -19.73 1.60
C ALA A 72 -0.90 -20.54 0.59
N ASP A 73 0.00 -21.39 1.07
CA ASP A 73 0.85 -22.25 0.24
C ASP A 73 0.03 -23.24 -0.63
N CYS A 74 -1.09 -23.73 -0.11
CA CYS A 74 -1.98 -24.64 -0.85
C CYS A 74 -2.86 -23.95 -1.88
N LEU A 75 -3.28 -22.71 -1.62
CA LEU A 75 -4.36 -22.09 -2.40
C LEU A 75 -3.90 -20.98 -3.34
N PHE A 76 -2.69 -20.43 -3.15
CA PHE A 76 -2.23 -19.31 -3.94
C PHE A 76 -0.98 -19.65 -4.75
N PRO A 77 -1.05 -19.64 -6.09
CA PRO A 77 0.07 -20.05 -6.94
C PRO A 77 1.32 -19.17 -6.76
N GLN A 78 1.15 -17.90 -6.43
CA GLN A 78 2.26 -16.97 -6.17
C GLN A 78 3.08 -17.32 -4.94
N MET A 79 2.59 -18.17 -4.05
CA MET A 79 3.39 -18.62 -2.89
C MET A 79 4.66 -19.37 -3.32
N ALA A 80 4.63 -20.09 -4.43
CA ALA A 80 5.82 -20.71 -5.00
C ALA A 80 6.89 -19.67 -5.39
N LEU A 81 6.46 -18.51 -5.93
CA LEU A 81 7.34 -17.40 -6.26
C LEU A 81 7.85 -16.70 -5.01
N ILE A 82 6.98 -16.47 -4.03
CA ILE A 82 7.34 -15.85 -2.74
C ILE A 82 8.39 -16.68 -2.03
N ASN A 83 8.16 -17.99 -1.90
CA ASN A 83 9.07 -18.92 -1.22
C ASN A 83 10.42 -19.04 -1.94
N ALA A 84 10.43 -18.96 -3.26
CA ALA A 84 11.65 -18.94 -4.07
C ALA A 84 12.31 -17.56 -4.16
N ASN A 85 11.67 -16.50 -3.65
CA ASN A 85 12.05 -15.09 -3.85
C ASN A 85 12.28 -14.73 -5.33
N LYS A 86 11.31 -15.06 -6.16
CA LYS A 86 11.35 -14.86 -7.63
C LYS A 86 10.06 -14.22 -8.13
N ILE A 87 10.09 -13.77 -9.37
CA ILE A 87 8.95 -13.29 -10.14
C ILE A 87 9.02 -13.87 -11.56
N THR A 88 7.90 -14.07 -12.19
CA THR A 88 7.80 -14.43 -13.61
C THR A 88 6.67 -13.66 -14.27
N SER A 89 6.87 -13.27 -15.52
CA SER A 89 5.86 -12.67 -16.38
C SER A 89 5.21 -13.70 -17.32
N THR A 90 5.64 -14.96 -17.25
CA THR A 90 5.16 -16.04 -18.12
C THR A 90 4.04 -16.84 -17.43
N ASP A 91 3.12 -17.39 -18.21
CA ASP A 91 1.98 -18.19 -17.74
C ASP A 91 2.37 -19.65 -17.42
N ILE A 92 3.59 -19.86 -16.91
CA ILE A 92 4.09 -21.19 -16.51
C ILE A 92 3.48 -21.71 -15.20
N ILE A 93 2.88 -20.82 -14.43
CA ILE A 93 2.18 -21.19 -13.19
C ILE A 93 0.68 -21.10 -13.45
N PRO A 94 -0.08 -22.20 -13.25
CA PRO A 94 -1.52 -22.19 -13.44
C PRO A 94 -2.21 -21.08 -12.62
N ASN A 95 -3.16 -20.40 -13.24
CA ASN A 95 -3.89 -19.27 -12.66
C ASN A 95 -3.02 -18.08 -12.21
N TRP A 96 -1.78 -17.98 -12.69
CA TRP A 96 -0.92 -16.85 -12.46
C TRP A 96 -1.18 -15.74 -13.50
N ASN A 97 -1.29 -14.52 -13.03
CA ASN A 97 -1.46 -13.33 -13.85
C ASN A 97 -0.82 -12.12 -13.13
N MET A 98 0.17 -11.50 -13.74
CA MET A 98 0.85 -10.36 -13.14
C MET A 98 -0.08 -9.20 -12.83
N GLN A 99 -1.11 -8.96 -13.62
CA GLN A 99 -2.04 -7.83 -13.39
C GLN A 99 -2.92 -8.03 -12.16
N GLU A 100 -3.25 -9.26 -11.82
CA GLU A 100 -4.11 -9.60 -10.69
C GLU A 100 -3.32 -9.91 -9.41
N HIS A 101 -2.13 -10.50 -9.55
CA HIS A 101 -1.39 -11.09 -8.43
C HIS A 101 -0.19 -10.26 -7.96
N VAL A 102 0.10 -9.13 -8.64
CA VAL A 102 1.27 -8.31 -8.34
C VAL A 102 0.88 -6.88 -8.01
N ALA A 103 1.41 -6.37 -6.94
CA ALA A 103 1.45 -4.96 -6.61
C ALA A 103 2.92 -4.49 -6.58
N TYR A 104 3.15 -3.27 -6.09
CA TYR A 104 4.48 -2.69 -6.04
C TYR A 104 4.77 -2.09 -4.67
N HIS A 105 6.03 -2.18 -4.25
CA HIS A 105 6.62 -1.25 -3.31
C HIS A 105 7.32 -0.16 -4.11
N PHE A 106 7.17 1.09 -3.75
CA PHE A 106 7.85 2.19 -4.43
C PHE A 106 8.05 3.39 -3.50
N ASP A 107 8.97 4.25 -3.86
CA ASP A 107 9.18 5.52 -3.19
C ASP A 107 8.11 6.51 -3.64
N ALA A 108 7.18 6.85 -2.75
CA ALA A 108 6.04 7.73 -3.06
C ALA A 108 6.48 9.13 -3.52
N THR A 109 7.57 9.67 -2.99
CA THR A 109 8.10 10.97 -3.38
C THR A 109 8.65 10.92 -4.81
N LYS A 110 9.41 9.88 -5.13
CA LYS A 110 9.91 9.68 -6.51
C LYS A 110 8.76 9.44 -7.48
N PHE A 111 7.75 8.65 -7.07
CA PHE A 111 6.58 8.38 -7.89
C PHE A 111 5.78 9.64 -8.20
N SER A 112 5.48 10.46 -7.18
CA SER A 112 4.74 11.71 -7.40
C SER A 112 5.48 12.66 -8.33
N HIS A 113 6.81 12.78 -8.16
CA HIS A 113 7.63 13.60 -9.04
C HIS A 113 7.66 13.07 -10.49
N TRP A 114 7.87 11.76 -10.64
CA TRP A 114 7.89 11.10 -11.94
C TRP A 114 6.54 11.23 -12.67
N LEU A 115 5.42 10.98 -11.96
CA LEU A 115 4.07 11.10 -12.50
C LEU A 115 3.78 12.54 -12.94
N LYS A 116 4.17 13.52 -12.13
CA LYS A 116 4.04 14.94 -12.43
C LYS A 116 4.72 15.30 -13.74
N GLU A 117 5.99 14.94 -13.90
CA GLU A 117 6.80 15.35 -15.04
C GLU A 117 6.51 14.53 -16.32
N LYS A 118 6.25 13.23 -16.17
CA LYS A 118 6.08 12.32 -17.31
C LYS A 118 4.68 12.29 -17.89
N TYR A 119 3.67 12.52 -17.06
CA TYR A 119 2.27 12.37 -17.46
C TYR A 119 1.47 13.65 -17.27
N PHE A 120 1.40 14.20 -16.06
CA PHE A 120 0.50 15.30 -15.75
C PHE A 120 0.78 16.56 -16.59
N ARG A 121 2.06 16.96 -16.71
CA ARG A 121 2.43 18.10 -17.56
C ARG A 121 2.14 17.88 -19.05
N LYS A 122 2.30 16.65 -19.53
CA LYS A 122 2.08 16.31 -20.95
C LYS A 122 0.62 16.40 -21.37
N ILE A 123 -0.31 16.15 -20.45
CA ILE A 123 -1.75 16.29 -20.69
C ILE A 123 -2.25 17.73 -20.46
N GLY A 124 -1.36 18.70 -20.32
CA GLY A 124 -1.71 20.11 -20.08
C GLY A 124 -1.97 20.46 -18.61
N GLY A 125 -1.67 19.57 -17.68
CA GLY A 125 -1.84 19.82 -16.25
C GLY A 125 -0.96 20.96 -15.75
N ARG A 126 -1.55 21.90 -15.02
CA ARG A 126 -0.85 23.03 -14.39
C ARG A 126 -0.49 22.68 -12.95
N ILE A 127 0.73 23.05 -12.56
CA ILE A 127 1.22 22.84 -11.20
C ILE A 127 1.65 24.21 -10.65
N LEU A 128 1.06 24.56 -9.53
CA LEU A 128 1.41 25.73 -8.75
C LEU A 128 2.09 25.24 -7.46
N VAL A 129 3.24 25.83 -7.12
CA VAL A 129 3.97 25.52 -5.88
C VAL A 129 3.81 26.73 -4.97
N GLU A 130 2.62 26.84 -4.39
CA GLU A 130 2.18 28.00 -3.61
C GLU A 130 1.36 27.50 -2.41
N ASN A 131 1.21 28.34 -1.38
CA ASN A 131 0.39 28.03 -0.23
C ASN A 131 -0.99 28.62 -0.35
N ILE A 132 -2.01 27.87 0.03
CA ILE A 132 -3.37 28.37 0.19
C ILE A 132 -3.42 29.14 1.51
N VAL A 133 -3.66 30.43 1.44
CA VAL A 133 -3.76 31.31 2.62
C VAL A 133 -5.20 31.54 3.06
N LYS A 134 -6.15 31.44 2.13
CA LYS A 134 -7.59 31.58 2.41
C LYS A 134 -8.43 30.75 1.45
N VAL A 135 -9.52 30.20 1.98
CA VAL A 135 -10.59 29.58 1.18
C VAL A 135 -11.80 30.50 1.23
N ASN A 136 -12.23 30.98 0.07
CA ASN A 136 -13.42 31.80 -0.03
C ASN A 136 -14.63 30.89 -0.29
N GLN A 137 -15.77 31.21 0.34
CA GLN A 137 -17.02 30.46 0.18
C GLN A 137 -18.09 31.33 -0.48
N ASN A 138 -19.03 30.69 -1.14
CA ASN A 138 -20.28 31.29 -1.61
C ASN A 138 -21.27 31.41 -0.42
N GLU A 139 -22.39 32.09 -0.64
CA GLU A 139 -23.46 32.25 0.37
C GLU A 139 -24.06 30.90 0.79
N ASP A 140 -24.07 29.90 -0.07
CA ASP A 140 -24.55 28.55 0.19
C ASP A 140 -23.52 27.66 0.95
N GLY A 141 -22.35 28.22 1.28
CA GLY A 141 -21.25 27.51 1.96
C GLY A 141 -20.32 26.71 1.05
N SER A 142 -20.61 26.59 -0.24
CA SER A 142 -19.71 25.91 -1.19
C SER A 142 -18.42 26.68 -1.40
N ILE A 143 -17.35 26.00 -1.84
CA ILE A 143 -16.06 26.64 -2.10
C ILE A 143 -16.16 27.48 -3.38
N LYS A 144 -15.93 28.78 -3.25
CA LYS A 144 -15.89 29.74 -4.36
C LYS A 144 -14.53 29.78 -5.03
N SER A 145 -13.46 29.84 -4.22
CA SER A 145 -12.09 29.99 -4.71
C SER A 145 -11.06 29.75 -3.62
N LEU A 146 -9.82 29.54 -4.03
CA LEU A 146 -8.64 29.44 -3.17
C LEU A 146 -7.76 30.67 -3.41
N LEU A 147 -7.45 31.42 -2.36
CA LEU A 147 -6.48 32.52 -2.40
C LEU A 147 -5.10 31.97 -2.03
N LEU A 148 -4.13 32.25 -2.88
CA LEU A 148 -2.74 31.83 -2.72
C LEU A 148 -1.89 32.93 -2.05
N ASP A 149 -0.73 32.58 -1.52
CA ASP A 149 0.22 33.51 -0.90
C ASP A 149 0.84 34.51 -1.90
N THR A 150 0.63 34.31 -3.19
CA THR A 150 0.99 35.24 -4.29
C THR A 150 -0.14 36.17 -4.68
N ASP A 151 -1.20 36.27 -3.88
CA ASP A 151 -2.44 37.01 -4.16
C ASP A 151 -3.22 36.51 -5.40
N ASN A 152 -2.82 35.38 -5.98
CA ASN A 152 -3.56 34.74 -7.05
C ASN A 152 -4.80 34.01 -6.51
N GLU A 153 -5.92 34.12 -7.21
CA GLU A 153 -7.15 33.41 -6.90
C GLU A 153 -7.38 32.27 -7.88
N ILE A 154 -7.58 31.04 -7.34
CA ILE A 154 -7.86 29.83 -8.13
C ILE A 154 -9.33 29.48 -8.00
N LYS A 155 -10.01 29.30 -9.15
CA LYS A 155 -11.39 28.82 -9.25
C LYS A 155 -11.42 27.50 -10.01
N ALA A 156 -12.32 26.63 -9.60
CA ALA A 156 -12.56 25.33 -10.23
C ALA A 156 -14.00 24.88 -10.01
N ASP A 157 -14.48 23.98 -10.86
CA ASP A 157 -15.80 23.35 -10.73
C ASP A 157 -15.78 22.22 -9.69
N LEU A 158 -14.60 21.63 -9.43
CA LEU A 158 -14.38 20.57 -8.44
C LEU A 158 -13.06 20.79 -7.71
N TYR A 159 -13.08 20.66 -6.39
CA TYR A 159 -11.91 20.70 -5.54
C TYR A 159 -11.68 19.34 -4.89
N ILE A 160 -10.46 18.81 -4.99
CA ILE A 160 -10.05 17.57 -4.33
C ILE A 160 -9.06 17.92 -3.22
N ASP A 161 -9.48 17.69 -1.95
CA ASP A 161 -8.67 18.00 -0.78
C ASP A 161 -7.62 16.91 -0.53
N CYS A 162 -6.38 17.19 -0.92
CA CYS A 162 -5.21 16.35 -0.64
C CYS A 162 -4.27 16.99 0.38
N THR A 163 -4.77 17.84 1.29
CA THR A 163 -3.95 18.56 2.29
C THR A 163 -3.57 17.71 3.50
N GLY A 164 -3.85 16.41 3.46
CA GLY A 164 -3.51 15.44 4.50
C GLY A 164 -4.30 15.70 5.80
N PHE A 165 -3.68 15.49 6.94
CA PHE A 165 -4.32 15.67 8.25
C PHE A 165 -4.80 17.09 8.54
N LYS A 166 -4.34 18.08 7.76
CA LYS A 166 -4.85 19.45 7.87
C LYS A 166 -6.31 19.56 7.46
N SER A 167 -6.75 18.71 6.51
CA SER A 167 -8.11 18.68 5.94
C SER A 167 -8.64 20.10 5.70
N LEU A 168 -7.87 20.87 4.91
CA LEU A 168 -8.06 22.31 4.78
C LEU A 168 -9.43 22.67 4.20
N LEU A 169 -9.85 21.94 3.19
CA LEU A 169 -11.14 22.20 2.51
C LEU A 169 -12.28 21.48 3.22
N LEU A 170 -12.16 20.16 3.38
CA LEU A 170 -13.25 19.35 3.91
C LEU A 170 -13.50 19.61 5.40
N GLY A 171 -12.47 19.47 6.23
CA GLY A 171 -12.63 19.60 7.67
C GLY A 171 -12.69 21.05 8.15
N LYS A 172 -11.73 21.90 7.73
CA LYS A 172 -11.62 23.27 8.26
C LYS A 172 -12.59 24.26 7.63
N THR A 173 -12.78 24.18 6.29
CA THR A 173 -13.63 25.14 5.59
C THR A 173 -15.07 24.69 5.52
N LEU A 174 -15.34 23.46 5.09
CA LEU A 174 -16.70 22.90 4.99
C LEU A 174 -17.23 22.38 6.31
N GLN A 175 -16.36 22.27 7.33
CA GLN A 175 -16.70 21.82 8.69
C GLN A 175 -17.31 20.41 8.74
N GLU A 176 -16.94 19.56 7.77
CA GLU A 176 -17.35 18.17 7.79
C GLU A 176 -16.72 17.46 9.00
N PRO A 177 -17.52 16.80 9.86
CA PRO A 177 -17.02 16.23 11.09
C PRO A 177 -16.06 15.07 10.85
N PHE A 178 -15.02 14.97 11.68
CA PHE A 178 -14.13 13.82 11.71
C PHE A 178 -14.70 12.76 12.66
N GLU A 179 -14.99 11.57 12.13
CA GLU A 179 -15.41 10.42 12.92
C GLU A 179 -14.18 9.60 13.36
N SER A 180 -13.97 9.51 14.66
CA SER A 180 -12.85 8.77 15.23
C SER A 180 -13.15 7.28 15.35
N TYR A 181 -12.24 6.44 14.89
CA TYR A 181 -12.24 4.99 15.15
C TYR A 181 -11.34 4.59 16.33
N GLY A 182 -10.92 5.55 17.16
CA GLY A 182 -9.96 5.36 18.25
C GLY A 182 -10.32 4.27 19.26
N ASP A 183 -11.61 4.02 19.46
CA ASP A 183 -12.09 2.97 20.37
C ASP A 183 -11.89 1.56 19.78
N MET A 184 -11.88 1.43 18.45
CA MET A 184 -11.68 0.15 17.76
C MET A 184 -10.24 -0.01 17.26
N LEU A 185 -9.59 1.09 16.88
CA LEU A 185 -8.25 1.15 16.31
C LEU A 185 -7.36 2.06 17.16
N PRO A 186 -6.78 1.55 18.26
CA PRO A 186 -6.09 2.35 19.25
C PRO A 186 -4.74 2.90 18.78
N ASN A 187 -4.14 2.35 17.72
CA ASN A 187 -2.88 2.83 17.19
C ASN A 187 -3.09 4.12 16.39
N ASN A 188 -2.57 5.21 16.91
CA ASN A 188 -2.78 6.56 16.37
C ASN A 188 -1.49 7.30 16.01
N ALA A 189 -0.34 6.69 16.23
CA ALA A 189 0.96 7.27 15.94
C ALA A 189 1.84 6.30 15.14
N ALA A 190 2.75 6.87 14.33
CA ALA A 190 3.74 6.08 13.61
C ALA A 190 5.08 6.81 13.52
N TRP A 191 6.14 6.04 13.64
CA TRP A 191 7.51 6.48 13.42
C TRP A 191 8.11 5.76 12.22
N CYS A 192 8.74 6.48 11.30
CA CYS A 192 9.22 5.94 10.03
C CYS A 192 10.72 6.18 9.85
N THR A 193 11.40 5.23 9.23
CA THR A 193 12.81 5.35 8.90
C THR A 193 13.18 4.60 7.62
N LYS A 194 14.39 4.87 7.14
CA LYS A 194 15.00 4.21 5.97
C LYS A 194 16.25 3.49 6.44
N LYS A 195 16.41 2.23 6.02
CA LYS A 195 17.55 1.40 6.38
C LYS A 195 18.23 0.84 5.13
N PRO A 196 19.56 0.93 5.00
CA PRO A 196 20.29 0.24 3.95
C PRO A 196 20.22 -1.28 4.16
N TYR A 197 20.26 -2.05 3.07
CA TYR A 197 20.37 -3.50 3.17
C TYR A 197 21.74 -3.90 3.74
N LYS A 198 21.76 -4.85 4.66
CA LYS A 198 22.97 -5.56 5.07
C LYS A 198 23.29 -6.68 4.06
N ASN A 199 22.26 -7.38 3.63
CA ASN A 199 22.34 -8.41 2.59
C ASN A 199 21.13 -8.30 1.65
N LYS A 200 21.27 -7.53 0.56
CA LYS A 200 20.19 -7.28 -0.38
C LYS A 200 19.56 -8.56 -0.93
N LYS A 201 20.34 -9.61 -1.23
CA LYS A 201 19.81 -10.86 -1.76
C LYS A 201 18.85 -11.58 -0.82
N LYS A 202 19.04 -11.42 0.49
CA LYS A 202 18.16 -12.03 1.52
C LYS A 202 17.03 -11.10 1.97
N GLU A 203 17.24 -9.79 1.93
CA GLU A 203 16.32 -8.80 2.49
C GLU A 203 15.37 -8.20 1.45
N LEU A 204 15.75 -8.19 0.17
CA LEU A 204 14.87 -7.77 -0.93
C LEU A 204 13.92 -8.92 -1.28
N VAL A 205 12.79 -8.97 -0.59
CA VAL A 205 11.76 -10.00 -0.75
C VAL A 205 10.51 -9.43 -1.42
N GLY A 206 9.73 -10.29 -2.08
CA GLY A 206 8.53 -9.90 -2.81
C GLY A 206 7.29 -9.69 -1.92
N TYR A 207 7.46 -9.25 -0.66
CA TYR A 207 6.33 -8.99 0.25
C TYR A 207 6.65 -7.90 1.28
N THR A 208 5.62 -7.23 1.77
CA THR A 208 5.73 -6.42 2.99
C THR A 208 5.71 -7.36 4.19
N ASN A 209 6.65 -7.23 5.12
CA ASN A 209 6.58 -7.92 6.40
C ASN A 209 6.04 -6.98 7.47
N CYS A 210 4.92 -7.36 8.09
CA CYS A 210 4.32 -6.71 9.25
C CYS A 210 4.56 -7.61 10.46
N LYS A 211 5.23 -7.10 11.49
CA LYS A 211 5.52 -7.85 12.71
C LYS A 211 4.83 -7.21 13.89
N ALA A 212 4.00 -7.98 14.60
CA ALA A 212 3.44 -7.54 15.87
C ALA A 212 4.54 -7.48 16.93
N VAL A 213 4.48 -6.45 17.76
CA VAL A 213 5.34 -6.24 18.92
C VAL A 213 4.48 -5.85 20.12
N GLU A 214 5.06 -5.74 21.30
CA GLU A 214 4.32 -5.56 22.55
C GLU A 214 3.33 -4.39 22.53
N ASN A 215 3.73 -3.24 21.98
CA ASN A 215 2.92 -2.01 21.99
C ASN A 215 2.53 -1.54 20.57
N GLY A 216 2.42 -2.44 19.60
CA GLY A 216 2.06 -2.08 18.25
C GLY A 216 2.60 -3.05 17.20
N TRP A 217 3.02 -2.53 16.05
CA TRP A 217 3.57 -3.39 14.99
C TRP A 217 4.56 -2.63 14.09
N ILE A 218 5.47 -3.37 13.49
CA ILE A 218 6.51 -2.84 12.62
C ILE A 218 6.25 -3.32 11.20
N TRP A 219 6.32 -2.40 10.22
CA TRP A 219 6.37 -2.78 8.80
C TRP A 219 7.79 -2.72 8.26
N ASN A 220 8.08 -3.64 7.34
CA ASN A 220 9.29 -3.64 6.53
C ASN A 220 8.87 -3.70 5.07
N ILE A 221 9.19 -2.66 4.32
CA ILE A 221 8.84 -2.49 2.90
C ILE A 221 10.13 -2.47 2.08
N PRO A 222 10.47 -3.57 1.40
CA PRO A 222 11.69 -3.64 0.61
C PRO A 222 11.53 -2.89 -0.71
N LEU A 223 12.21 -1.77 -0.86
CA LEU A 223 12.40 -1.05 -2.11
C LEU A 223 13.65 -1.55 -2.82
N TRP A 224 13.83 -1.21 -4.10
CA TRP A 224 14.99 -1.70 -4.83
C TRP A 224 16.35 -1.36 -4.17
N SER A 225 16.51 -0.15 -3.63
CA SER A 225 17.77 0.32 -3.05
C SER A 225 17.87 0.20 -1.53
N ARG A 226 16.74 0.08 -0.82
CA ARG A 226 16.67 0.19 0.64
C ARG A 226 15.44 -0.48 1.23
N MET A 227 15.46 -0.69 2.54
CA MET A 227 14.29 -1.06 3.33
C MET A 227 13.60 0.21 3.86
N GLY A 228 12.30 0.37 3.60
CA GLY A 228 11.44 1.28 4.35
C GLY A 228 10.94 0.57 5.59
N MET A 229 11.04 1.22 6.74
CA MET A 229 10.58 0.66 8.02
C MET A 229 9.73 1.68 8.75
N GLY A 230 8.79 1.19 9.54
CA GLY A 230 8.07 2.03 10.48
C GLY A 230 7.47 1.23 11.60
N TYR A 231 7.20 1.93 12.69
CA TYR A 231 6.57 1.41 13.89
C TYR A 231 5.27 2.15 14.13
N VAL A 232 4.17 1.40 14.19
CA VAL A 232 2.84 1.91 14.51
C VAL A 232 2.52 1.56 15.95
N TYR A 233 2.04 2.53 16.71
CA TYR A 233 1.78 2.37 18.13
C TYR A 233 0.67 3.30 18.61
N SER A 234 0.22 3.07 19.82
CA SER A 234 -0.67 4.00 20.54
C SER A 234 0.15 4.93 21.42
N ASP A 235 -0.10 6.23 21.38
CA ASP A 235 0.53 7.22 22.25
C ASP A 235 0.01 7.19 23.70
N LYS A 236 -0.93 6.29 23.96
CA LYS A 236 -1.46 6.05 25.32
C LYS A 236 -0.64 5.04 26.14
N TYR A 237 0.35 4.36 25.50
CA TYR A 237 1.15 3.29 26.13
C TYR A 237 2.64 3.52 25.95
#